data_a3ff706b5c0f3b1b02cf4eaae7fb9da4
#
_entry.id   a3ff706b5c0f3b1b02cf4eaae7fb9da4
#
_cell.length_a   1.000
_cell.length_b   1.000
_cell.length_c   1.000
_cell.angle_alpha   90.00
_cell.angle_beta   90.00
_cell.angle_gamma   90.00
#
_symmetry.space_group_name_H-M   'P 1'
#
loop_
_entity.id
_entity.type
_entity.pdbx_description
1 polymer ?
#
loop_
_entity_poly.entity_id
_entity_poly.type
_entity_poly.pdbx_seq_one_letter_code
_entity_poly.pdbx_strand_id
1 'polypeptide(L)'
;IRSALAAQVPHLFVLHGRMSKKQRVAVIAELDALAPEAPRILLATGRLVGEGFDHPPLDTLVLAMPVSWKGTLQQYAGRLHREHASKTDVRIIDFVDTGHPALLRMWEKRQRGYRAMGYRVGLDASNGDGAFPVT
;
A
#
# COMPACT_ATOMS: atom_id res chain seq x y z
N ILE A 1 8.18 3.28 12.82
CA ILE A 1 7.55 2.15 12.09
C ILE A 1 8.60 1.13 11.64
N ARG A 2 9.65 1.58 10.95
CA ARG A 2 10.70 0.68 10.46
C ARG A 2 11.29 -0.20 11.55
N SER A 3 11.67 0.38 12.68
CA SER A 3 12.31 -0.36 13.78
C SER A 3 11.39 -1.40 14.40
N ALA A 4 10.11 -1.09 14.53
CA ALA A 4 9.11 -2.01 15.07
C ALA A 4 8.87 -3.18 14.11
N LEU A 5 8.80 -2.92 12.81
CA LEU A 5 8.57 -3.94 11.79
C LEU A 5 9.81 -4.80 11.55
N ALA A 6 11.00 -4.24 11.60
CA ALA A 6 12.25 -4.97 11.39
C ALA A 6 12.44 -6.12 12.37
N ALA A 7 11.92 -5.99 13.60
CA ALA A 7 11.97 -7.05 14.61
C ALA A 7 11.03 -8.23 14.31
N GLN A 8 10.02 -8.05 13.46
CA GLN A 8 8.95 -9.01 13.21
C GLN A 8 8.93 -9.60 11.80
N VAL A 9 9.55 -8.91 10.85
CA VAL A 9 9.48 -9.28 9.43
C VAL A 9 10.89 -9.53 8.88
N PRO A 10 11.17 -10.73 8.34
CA PRO A 10 12.52 -11.06 7.83
C PRO A 10 12.89 -10.28 6.57
N HIS A 11 11.91 -9.88 5.75
CA HIS A 11 12.13 -9.19 4.48
C HIS A 11 11.43 -7.83 4.49
N LEU A 12 12.12 -6.83 5.03
CA LEU A 12 11.66 -5.44 5.08
C LEU A 12 12.52 -4.59 4.16
N PHE A 13 11.89 -3.94 3.20
CA PHE A 13 12.53 -3.04 2.24
C PHE A 13 12.04 -1.62 2.44
N VAL A 14 12.89 -0.64 2.18
CA VAL A 14 12.55 0.78 2.33
C VAL A 14 12.94 1.53 1.07
N LEU A 15 11.96 2.28 0.52
CA LEU A 15 12.17 3.21 -0.59
C LEU A 15 11.76 4.62 -0.15
N HIS A 16 12.67 5.59 -0.24
CA HIS A 16 12.38 6.99 0.08
C HIS A 16 13.13 7.95 -0.85
N GLY A 17 12.69 9.21 -0.90
CA GLY A 17 13.17 10.19 -1.87
C GLY A 17 14.62 10.63 -1.71
N ARG A 18 15.25 10.35 -0.55
CA ARG A 18 16.66 10.67 -0.30
C ARG A 18 17.62 9.62 -0.83
N MET A 19 17.12 8.48 -1.26
CA MET A 19 17.96 7.43 -1.83
C MET A 19 18.41 7.80 -3.23
N SER A 20 19.68 7.48 -3.55
CA SER A 20 20.19 7.60 -4.90
C SER A 20 19.48 6.61 -5.85
N LYS A 21 19.54 6.88 -7.15
CA LYS A 21 19.02 5.97 -8.15
C LYS A 21 19.64 4.57 -8.02
N LYS A 22 20.95 4.50 -7.75
CA LYS A 22 21.69 3.25 -7.56
C LYS A 22 21.15 2.47 -6.35
N GLN A 23 20.90 3.16 -5.22
CA GLN A 23 20.35 2.52 -4.03
C GLN A 23 18.94 1.99 -4.29
N ARG A 24 18.10 2.74 -4.99
CA ARG A 24 16.73 2.31 -5.35
C ARG A 24 16.75 1.06 -6.23
N VAL A 25 17.60 1.05 -7.24
CA VAL A 25 17.75 -0.11 -8.14
C VAL A 25 18.18 -1.35 -7.35
N ALA A 26 19.13 -1.20 -6.40
CA ALA A 26 19.58 -2.31 -5.56
C ALA A 26 18.45 -2.88 -4.70
N VAL A 27 17.64 -2.02 -4.07
CA VAL A 27 16.49 -2.46 -3.25
C VAL A 27 15.46 -3.20 -4.09
N ILE A 28 15.15 -2.68 -5.26
CA ILE A 28 14.18 -3.32 -6.18
C ILE A 28 14.72 -4.69 -6.65
N ALA A 29 16.00 -4.78 -6.95
CA ALA A 29 16.62 -6.05 -7.36
C ALA A 29 16.54 -7.10 -6.25
N GLU A 30 16.78 -6.73 -5.00
CA GLU A 30 16.63 -7.64 -3.86
C GLU A 30 15.19 -8.09 -3.67
N LEU A 31 14.24 -7.16 -3.82
CA LEU A 31 12.81 -7.45 -3.73
C LEU A 31 12.37 -8.43 -4.81
N ASP A 32 12.80 -8.20 -6.04
CA ASP A 32 12.47 -9.05 -7.20
C ASP A 32 13.13 -10.43 -7.14
N ALA A 33 14.24 -10.56 -6.41
CA ALA A 33 14.94 -11.84 -6.22
C ALA A 33 14.25 -12.76 -5.21
N LEU A 34 13.30 -12.28 -4.42
CA LEU A 34 12.56 -13.11 -3.48
C LEU A 34 11.63 -14.07 -4.21
N ALA A 35 11.47 -15.28 -3.64
CA ALA A 35 10.44 -16.21 -4.09
C ALA A 35 9.04 -15.53 -4.03
N PRO A 36 8.15 -15.78 -4.99
CA PRO A 36 6.84 -15.10 -5.03
C PRO A 36 6.01 -15.25 -3.77
N GLU A 37 6.10 -16.39 -3.10
CA GLU A 37 5.36 -16.69 -1.86
C GLU A 37 6.07 -16.24 -0.58
N ALA A 38 7.30 -15.73 -0.66
CA ALA A 38 8.03 -15.26 0.52
C ALA A 38 7.36 -14.00 1.11
N PRO A 39 7.07 -13.96 2.42
CA PRO A 39 6.51 -12.78 3.05
C PRO A 39 7.45 -11.58 2.93
N ARG A 40 6.91 -10.43 2.57
CA ARG A 40 7.67 -9.19 2.39
C ARG A 40 6.87 -7.98 2.74
N ILE A 41 7.54 -6.94 3.25
CA ILE A 41 6.97 -5.61 3.45
C ILE A 41 7.85 -4.58 2.76
N LEU A 42 7.24 -3.71 1.98
CA LEU A 42 7.88 -2.56 1.38
C LEU A 42 7.33 -1.29 2.04
N LEU A 43 8.21 -0.55 2.72
CA LEU A 43 7.90 0.80 3.20
C LEU A 43 8.31 1.80 2.13
N ALA A 44 7.38 2.61 1.67
CA ALA A 44 7.67 3.58 0.63
C ALA A 44 6.95 4.90 0.88
N THR A 45 7.57 6.00 0.46
CA THR A 45 6.85 7.26 0.35
C THR A 45 5.98 7.23 -0.90
N GLY A 46 4.75 7.76 -0.80
CA GLY A 46 3.73 7.62 -1.85
C GLY A 46 4.18 8.12 -3.23
N ARG A 47 5.06 9.12 -3.28
CA ARG A 47 5.60 9.64 -4.52
C ARG A 47 6.42 8.60 -5.31
N LEU A 48 7.19 7.78 -4.61
CA LEU A 48 8.05 6.79 -5.25
C LEU A 48 7.28 5.61 -5.81
N VAL A 49 6.22 5.20 -5.12
CA VAL A 49 5.37 4.09 -5.56
C VAL A 49 4.64 4.41 -6.86
N GLY A 50 4.37 5.69 -7.12
CA GLY A 50 3.68 6.12 -8.33
C GLY A 50 4.54 6.28 -9.58
N GLU A 51 5.86 6.31 -9.46
CA GLU A 51 6.77 6.57 -10.57
C GLU A 51 7.24 5.28 -11.26
N GLY A 52 6.29 4.49 -11.77
CA GLY A 52 6.62 3.29 -12.55
C GLY A 52 7.02 2.07 -11.73
N PHE A 53 6.95 2.15 -10.40
CA PHE A 53 7.20 0.98 -9.55
C PHE A 53 6.12 -0.08 -9.77
N ASP A 54 6.54 -1.29 -10.03
CA ASP A 54 5.66 -2.44 -10.21
C ASP A 54 6.30 -3.69 -9.64
N HIS A 55 5.60 -4.31 -8.69
CA HIS A 55 6.04 -5.59 -8.10
C HIS A 55 4.80 -6.48 -7.97
N PRO A 56 4.53 -7.32 -8.99
CA PRO A 56 3.29 -8.11 -9.06
C PRO A 56 2.95 -8.98 -7.85
N PRO A 57 3.92 -9.54 -7.10
CA PRO A 57 3.60 -10.34 -5.91
C PRO A 57 2.96 -9.57 -4.75
N LEU A 58 3.01 -8.24 -4.73
CA LEU A 58 2.36 -7.45 -3.67
C LEU A 58 0.84 -7.51 -3.83
N ASP A 59 0.16 -7.90 -2.76
CA ASP A 59 -1.29 -8.07 -2.72
C ASP A 59 -2.01 -7.12 -1.76
N THR A 60 -1.27 -6.43 -0.90
CA THR A 60 -1.84 -5.57 0.13
C THR A 60 -1.17 -4.21 0.13
N LEU A 61 -1.98 -3.15 0.10
CA LEU A 61 -1.56 -1.78 0.28
C LEU A 61 -2.04 -1.27 1.64
N VAL A 62 -1.14 -0.72 2.44
CA VAL A 62 -1.46 -0.09 3.72
C VAL A 62 -1.20 1.41 3.61
N LEU A 63 -2.25 2.21 3.74
CA LEU A 63 -2.16 3.66 3.78
C LEU A 63 -2.07 4.12 5.23
N ALA A 64 -0.86 4.33 5.69
CA ALA A 64 -0.58 4.72 7.08
C ALA A 64 -0.77 6.22 7.33
N MET A 65 -1.01 7.01 6.27
CA MET A 65 -1.23 8.46 6.34
C MET A 65 -2.36 8.85 5.38
N PRO A 66 -3.07 9.97 5.65
CA PRO A 66 -4.09 10.47 4.73
C PRO A 66 -3.49 10.80 3.35
N VAL A 67 -4.14 10.32 2.31
CA VAL A 67 -3.73 10.53 0.91
C VAL A 67 -4.94 10.92 0.07
N SER A 68 -4.71 11.79 -0.92
CA SER A 68 -5.74 12.15 -1.87
C SER A 68 -5.96 11.05 -2.91
N TRP A 69 -7.22 10.87 -3.32
CA TRP A 69 -7.55 9.96 -4.41
C TRP A 69 -7.27 10.63 -5.74
N LYS A 70 -6.04 10.53 -6.19
CA LYS A 70 -5.63 11.00 -7.52
C LYS A 70 -4.25 10.43 -7.88
N GLY A 71 -3.92 10.44 -9.17
CA GLY A 71 -2.59 10.13 -9.69
C GLY A 71 -2.04 8.81 -9.17
N THR A 72 -1.03 8.92 -8.33
CA THR A 72 -0.25 7.80 -7.79
C THR A 72 -1.09 6.73 -7.10
N LEU A 73 -1.97 7.13 -6.17
CA LEU A 73 -2.78 6.18 -5.41
C LEU A 73 -3.75 5.43 -6.33
N GLN A 74 -4.41 6.15 -7.21
CA GLN A 74 -5.36 5.58 -8.16
C GLN A 74 -4.68 4.54 -9.06
N GLN A 75 -3.52 4.87 -9.59
CA GLN A 75 -2.74 3.96 -10.42
C GLN A 75 -2.31 2.72 -9.65
N TYR A 76 -1.84 2.91 -8.42
CA TYR A 76 -1.35 1.79 -7.62
C TYR A 76 -2.48 0.86 -7.17
N ALA A 77 -3.61 1.40 -6.77
CA ALA A 77 -4.79 0.59 -6.44
C ALA A 77 -5.24 -0.27 -7.64
N GLY A 78 -5.17 0.29 -8.85
CA GLY A 78 -5.42 -0.47 -10.07
C GLY A 78 -4.38 -1.56 -10.33
N ARG A 79 -3.10 -1.28 -10.06
CA ARG A 79 -2.02 -2.26 -10.25
C ARG A 79 -2.09 -3.45 -9.30
N LEU A 80 -2.66 -3.29 -8.11
CA LEU A 80 -2.86 -4.41 -7.19
C LEU A 80 -3.73 -5.52 -7.79
N HIS A 81 -4.63 -5.19 -8.70
CA HIS A 81 -5.47 -6.16 -9.40
C HIS A 81 -4.71 -7.00 -10.43
N ARG A 82 -3.44 -6.68 -10.69
CA ARG A 82 -2.65 -7.47 -11.65
C ARG A 82 -2.57 -8.92 -11.18
N GLU A 83 -2.95 -9.82 -12.04
CA GLU A 83 -2.93 -11.25 -11.76
C GLU A 83 -1.50 -11.74 -11.50
N HIS A 84 -1.36 -12.57 -10.48
CA HIS A 84 -0.13 -13.26 -10.16
C HIS A 84 -0.48 -14.59 -9.48
N ALA A 85 0.29 -15.65 -9.78
CA ALA A 85 0.02 -16.98 -9.28
C ALA A 85 -0.01 -17.10 -7.75
N SER A 86 0.70 -16.22 -7.03
CA SER A 86 0.72 -16.17 -5.57
C SER A 86 -0.42 -15.40 -4.93
N LYS A 87 -1.23 -14.68 -5.72
CA LYS A 87 -2.33 -13.85 -5.20
C LYS A 87 -3.63 -14.63 -5.14
N THR A 88 -4.25 -14.66 -3.97
CA THR A 88 -5.61 -15.16 -3.77
C THR A 88 -6.63 -14.04 -3.72
N ASP A 89 -6.25 -12.90 -3.13
CA ASP A 89 -7.06 -11.68 -3.09
C ASP A 89 -6.15 -10.44 -3.06
N VAL A 90 -6.73 -9.27 -3.19
CA VAL A 90 -6.03 -7.99 -3.02
C VAL A 90 -6.76 -7.14 -1.98
N ARG A 91 -5.97 -6.45 -1.13
CA ARG A 91 -6.50 -5.66 -0.02
C ARG A 91 -5.89 -4.27 0.00
N ILE A 92 -6.70 -3.32 0.43
CA ILE A 92 -6.22 -2.00 0.84
C ILE A 92 -6.69 -1.77 2.27
N ILE A 93 -5.74 -1.47 3.16
CA ILE A 93 -6.02 -1.09 4.54
C ILE A 93 -5.81 0.41 4.64
N ASP A 94 -6.89 1.14 4.90
CA ASP A 94 -6.91 2.60 4.92
C ASP A 94 -7.19 3.08 6.34
N PHE A 95 -6.24 3.76 6.96
CA PHE A 95 -6.41 4.35 8.28
C PHE A 95 -7.07 5.72 8.12
N VAL A 96 -8.27 5.85 8.65
CA VAL A 96 -9.12 7.04 8.48
C VAL A 96 -9.22 7.83 9.76
N ASP A 97 -8.89 9.12 9.70
CA ASP A 97 -9.17 10.06 10.77
C ASP A 97 -10.55 10.69 10.54
N THR A 98 -11.53 10.28 11.35
CA THR A 98 -12.90 10.78 11.27
C THR A 98 -13.11 12.09 12.06
N GLY A 99 -12.15 12.45 12.89
CA GLY A 99 -12.24 13.66 13.72
C GLY A 99 -11.92 14.96 12.99
N HIS A 100 -11.41 14.90 11.75
CA HIS A 100 -11.02 16.07 10.98
C HIS A 100 -11.82 16.17 9.66
N PRO A 101 -12.62 17.24 9.45
CA PRO A 101 -13.50 17.33 8.28
C PRO A 101 -12.78 17.22 6.93
N ALA A 102 -11.59 17.83 6.80
CA ALA A 102 -10.82 17.76 5.56
C ALA A 102 -10.33 16.34 5.26
N LEU A 103 -9.86 15.62 6.28
CA LEU A 103 -9.41 14.24 6.15
C LEU A 103 -10.57 13.30 5.86
N LEU A 104 -11.72 13.55 6.45
CA LEU A 104 -12.94 12.80 6.17
C LEU A 104 -13.38 12.98 4.70
N ARG A 105 -13.33 14.18 4.16
CA ARG A 105 -13.63 14.43 2.74
C ARG A 105 -12.66 13.70 1.80
N MET A 106 -11.37 13.67 2.15
CA MET A 106 -10.38 12.90 1.39
C MET A 106 -10.72 11.40 1.42
N TRP A 107 -11.09 10.88 2.56
CA TRP A 107 -11.55 9.49 2.71
C TRP A 107 -12.78 9.19 1.85
N GLU A 108 -13.77 10.05 1.86
CA GLU A 108 -14.98 9.87 1.05
C GLU A 108 -14.65 9.76 -0.45
N LYS A 109 -13.72 10.57 -0.94
CA LYS A 109 -13.24 10.50 -2.33
C LYS A 109 -12.50 9.18 -2.60
N ARG A 110 -11.62 8.74 -1.70
CA ARG A 110 -10.95 7.45 -1.83
C ARG A 110 -11.95 6.30 -1.85
N GLN A 111 -12.92 6.33 -0.96
CA GLN A 111 -13.97 5.31 -0.85
C GLN A 111 -14.74 5.15 -2.15
N ARG A 112 -15.16 6.26 -2.77
CA ARG A 112 -15.81 6.23 -4.08
C ARG A 112 -14.90 5.63 -5.17
N GLY A 113 -13.63 6.01 -5.17
CA GLY A 113 -12.64 5.48 -6.09
C GLY A 113 -12.42 3.98 -5.93
N TYR A 114 -12.31 3.48 -4.70
CA TYR A 114 -12.18 2.06 -4.43
C TYR A 114 -13.38 1.27 -4.95
N ARG A 115 -14.60 1.74 -4.67
CA ARG A 115 -15.83 1.08 -5.16
C ARG A 115 -15.91 1.07 -6.67
N ALA A 116 -15.52 2.16 -7.33
CA ALA A 116 -15.48 2.24 -8.78
C ALA A 116 -14.50 1.23 -9.41
N MET A 117 -13.46 0.84 -8.69
CA MET A 117 -12.50 -0.17 -9.11
C MET A 117 -12.91 -1.61 -8.75
N GLY A 118 -14.05 -1.80 -8.09
CA GLY A 118 -14.54 -3.12 -7.71
C GLY A 118 -14.16 -3.59 -6.31
N TYR A 119 -13.51 -2.75 -5.51
CA TYR A 119 -13.25 -3.07 -4.10
C TYR A 119 -14.53 -2.98 -3.28
N ARG A 120 -14.67 -3.90 -2.33
CA ARG A 120 -15.69 -3.81 -1.27
C ARG A 120 -15.11 -3.06 -0.08
N VAL A 121 -15.83 -2.05 0.40
CA VAL A 121 -15.41 -1.22 1.52
C VAL A 121 -16.17 -1.63 2.77
N GLY A 122 -15.44 -1.95 3.84
CA GLY A 122 -16.01 -2.33 5.11
C GLY A 122 -15.21 -1.76 6.28
N LEU A 123 -15.80 -1.78 7.48
CA LEU A 123 -15.16 -1.37 8.72
C LEU A 123 -14.56 -2.60 9.38
N ASP A 124 -13.28 -2.55 9.74
CA ASP A 124 -12.68 -3.57 10.58
C ASP A 124 -12.97 -3.25 12.05
N ALA A 125 -13.95 -3.94 12.61
CA ALA A 125 -14.37 -3.76 14.00
C ALA A 125 -13.38 -4.33 15.02
N SER A 126 -12.35 -5.05 14.58
CA SER A 126 -11.37 -5.67 15.48
C SER A 126 -10.34 -4.70 16.03
N ASN A 127 -10.16 -3.56 15.39
CA ASN A 127 -9.28 -2.48 15.83
C ASN A 127 -10.11 -1.23 16.07
N GLY A 128 -10.29 -0.86 17.33
CA GLY A 128 -11.12 0.27 17.76
C GLY A 128 -10.71 1.66 17.21
N ASP A 129 -9.76 1.73 16.31
CA ASP A 129 -9.20 2.96 15.75
C ASP A 129 -9.38 3.07 14.22
N GLY A 130 -10.58 2.85 13.72
CA GLY A 130 -10.96 3.37 12.41
C GLY A 130 -10.18 2.87 11.19
N ALA A 131 -9.63 1.67 11.22
CA ALA A 131 -9.09 1.04 10.03
C ALA A 131 -10.23 0.42 9.21
N PHE A 132 -10.28 0.76 7.92
CA PHE A 132 -11.28 0.23 7.01
C PHE A 132 -10.60 -0.72 6.03
N PRO A 133 -10.81 -2.04 6.13
CA PRO A 133 -10.35 -2.94 5.09
C PRO A 133 -11.15 -2.68 3.81
N VAL A 134 -10.42 -2.56 2.73
CA VAL A 134 -10.97 -2.43 1.40
C VAL A 134 -10.54 -3.65 0.61
N THR A 135 -11.46 -4.50 0.28
CA THR A 135 -11.17 -5.74 -0.44
C THR A 135 -11.82 -5.81 -1.81
#